data_e4e000b3bc5e657f04b6a384f4647ac1
#
_entry.id   e4e000b3bc5e657f04b6a384f4647ac1
#
_cell.length_a   1.000
_cell.length_b   1.000
_cell.length_c   1.000
_cell.angle_alpha   90.00
_cell.angle_beta   90.00
_cell.angle_gamma   90.00
#
_symmetry.space_group_name_H-M   'P 1'
#
loop_
_entity.id
_entity.type
_entity.pdbx_description
1 polymer ?
#
loop_
_entity_poly.entity_id
_entity_poly.type
_entity_poly.pdbx_seq_one_letter_code
_entity_poly.pdbx_strand_id
1 'polypeptide(L)'
;YVTANWELGKAQATMTRLGEELGVKIAFFHGRGGSVSRGGAPTGRAIAALPAGSIRGGFRSTEQGEVVSYKYANRGTAHYQVELLASSVLQHVLLSERESALVPKHEFDEAMEAISGVSWTAYRQLMESEHLLAYLQGSSPLEELALLNI
;
A
#
# COMPACT_ATOMS: atom_id res chain seq x y z
N TYR A 1 -10.06 3.88 1.62
CA TYR A 1 -8.58 3.88 1.64
C TYR A 1 -8.02 3.33 2.96
N VAL A 2 -8.41 3.91 4.11
CA VAL A 2 -7.90 3.49 5.43
C VAL A 2 -8.20 2.02 5.70
N THR A 3 -9.46 1.61 5.59
CA THR A 3 -9.89 0.22 5.76
C THR A 3 -9.10 -0.75 4.87
N ALA A 4 -8.96 -0.43 3.57
CA ALA A 4 -8.25 -1.30 2.64
C ALA A 4 -6.79 -1.51 3.04
N ASN A 5 -6.09 -0.45 3.45
CA ASN A 5 -4.70 -0.56 3.89
C ASN A 5 -4.57 -1.32 5.21
N TRP A 6 -5.50 -1.11 6.14
CA TRP A 6 -5.54 -1.82 7.41
C TRP A 6 -5.75 -3.31 7.21
N GLU A 7 -6.75 -3.71 6.43
CA GLU A 7 -7.03 -5.12 6.11
C GLU A 7 -5.88 -5.79 5.35
N LEU A 8 -5.26 -5.09 4.39
CA LEU A 8 -4.08 -5.60 3.70
C LEU A 8 -2.90 -5.81 4.65
N GLY A 9 -2.67 -4.89 5.59
CA GLY A 9 -1.63 -5.03 6.61
C GLY A 9 -1.86 -6.27 7.49
N LYS A 10 -3.09 -6.47 7.98
CA LYS A 10 -3.46 -7.66 8.77
C LYS A 10 -3.30 -8.96 7.97
N ALA A 11 -3.76 -8.97 6.72
CA ALA A 11 -3.62 -10.13 5.84
C ALA A 11 -2.15 -10.47 5.59
N GLN A 12 -1.32 -9.46 5.32
CA GLN A 12 0.11 -9.63 5.12
C GLN A 12 0.81 -10.17 6.38
N ALA A 13 0.49 -9.64 7.56
CA ALA A 13 1.02 -10.13 8.83
C ALA A 13 0.63 -11.60 9.07
N THR A 14 -0.63 -11.93 8.82
CA THR A 14 -1.14 -13.30 8.97
C THR A 14 -0.46 -14.29 8.02
N MET A 15 -0.30 -13.91 6.74
CA MET A 15 0.39 -14.74 5.75
C MET A 15 1.87 -14.90 6.08
N THR A 16 2.54 -13.84 6.57
CA THR A 16 3.94 -13.91 7.00
C THR A 16 4.11 -14.94 8.11
N ARG A 17 3.28 -14.88 9.15
CA ARG A 17 3.30 -15.83 10.26
C ARG A 17 3.01 -17.28 9.79
N LEU A 18 1.99 -17.45 8.97
CA LEU A 18 1.64 -18.76 8.42
C LEU A 18 2.79 -19.35 7.58
N GLY A 19 3.45 -18.53 6.78
CA GLY A 19 4.64 -18.93 6.03
C GLY A 19 5.77 -19.42 6.93
N GLU A 20 5.99 -18.76 8.08
CA GLU A 20 6.96 -19.18 9.08
C GLU A 20 6.61 -20.53 9.68
N GLU A 21 5.37 -20.70 10.12
CA GLU A 21 4.87 -21.94 10.72
C GLU A 21 4.98 -23.14 9.77
N LEU A 22 4.76 -22.91 8.48
CA LEU A 22 4.82 -23.98 7.46
C LEU A 22 6.20 -24.13 6.79
N GLY A 23 7.19 -23.31 7.15
CA GLY A 23 8.52 -23.32 6.54
C GLY A 23 8.53 -22.87 5.08
N VAL A 24 7.51 -22.11 4.65
CA VAL A 24 7.36 -21.59 3.28
C VAL A 24 7.75 -20.12 3.22
N LYS A 25 8.64 -19.76 2.29
CA LYS A 25 8.99 -18.36 2.06
C LYS A 25 7.91 -17.68 1.23
N ILE A 26 7.21 -16.73 1.85
CA ILE A 26 6.23 -15.89 1.15
C ILE A 26 6.87 -14.55 0.81
N ALA A 27 6.84 -14.17 -0.45
CA ALA A 27 7.27 -12.86 -0.93
C ALA A 27 6.07 -12.09 -1.44
N PHE A 28 5.91 -10.84 -0.97
CA PHE A 28 4.81 -10.00 -1.38
C PHE A 28 5.20 -9.11 -2.56
N PHE A 29 4.25 -8.98 -3.48
CA PHE A 29 4.35 -8.04 -4.58
C PHE A 29 3.51 -6.80 -4.25
N HIS A 30 4.17 -5.64 -4.15
CA HIS A 30 3.50 -4.39 -3.82
C HIS A 30 3.11 -3.65 -5.09
N GLY A 31 1.86 -3.87 -5.54
CA GLY A 31 1.27 -3.10 -6.62
C GLY A 31 0.91 -1.69 -6.12
N ARG A 32 1.64 -0.68 -6.54
CA ARG A 32 1.24 0.70 -6.29
C ARG A 32 0.29 1.13 -7.40
N GLY A 33 -1.01 0.99 -7.16
CA GLY A 33 -2.04 1.53 -8.03
C GLY A 33 -2.05 3.06 -7.97
N GLY A 34 -1.82 3.70 -9.10
CA GLY A 34 -1.80 5.14 -9.21
C GLY A 34 -0.46 5.79 -8.87
N SER A 35 -0.37 7.12 -9.03
CA SER A 35 0.83 7.88 -8.69
C SER A 35 1.10 7.84 -7.18
N VAL A 36 2.36 7.92 -6.78
CA VAL A 36 2.79 7.98 -5.36
C VAL A 36 2.09 9.11 -4.59
N SER A 37 1.68 10.16 -5.28
CA SER A 37 0.92 11.29 -4.73
C SER A 37 -0.56 11.01 -4.51
N ARG A 38 -1.09 9.88 -4.99
CA ARG A 38 -2.50 9.50 -4.80
C ARG A 38 -2.65 8.52 -3.63
N GLY A 39 -2.39 9.01 -2.42
CA GLY A 39 -2.56 8.23 -1.20
C GLY A 39 -1.43 7.24 -0.88
N GLY A 40 -0.34 7.24 -1.65
CA GLY A 40 0.88 6.50 -1.32
C GLY A 40 1.76 7.31 -0.37
N ALA A 41 2.16 6.73 0.74
CA ALA A 41 3.19 7.32 1.58
C ALA A 41 4.53 7.39 0.82
N PRO A 42 5.45 8.31 1.17
CA PRO A 42 6.82 8.26 0.69
C PRO A 42 7.42 6.87 0.84
N THR A 43 8.24 6.44 -0.12
CA THR A 43 8.74 5.06 -0.23
C THR A 43 9.27 4.50 1.10
N GLY A 44 10.10 5.26 1.82
CA GLY A 44 10.64 4.83 3.11
C GLY A 44 9.56 4.61 4.18
N ARG A 45 8.59 5.52 4.28
CA ARG A 45 7.48 5.39 5.25
C ARG A 45 6.55 4.23 4.90
N ALA A 46 6.31 4.01 3.62
CA ALA A 46 5.49 2.89 3.17
C ALA A 46 6.14 1.54 3.50
N ILE A 47 7.46 1.42 3.34
CA ILE A 47 8.20 0.22 3.70
C ILE A 47 8.27 0.04 5.23
N ALA A 48 8.50 1.12 5.98
CA ALA A 48 8.53 1.07 7.44
C ALA A 48 7.18 0.66 8.07
N ALA A 49 6.07 0.94 7.38
CA ALA A 49 4.72 0.57 7.84
C ALA A 49 4.34 -0.89 7.50
N LEU A 50 5.17 -1.63 6.79
CA LEU A 50 4.91 -3.04 6.51
C LEU A 50 5.00 -3.89 7.79
N PRO A 51 4.25 -4.98 7.89
CA PRO A 51 4.38 -5.91 9.02
C PRO A 51 5.81 -6.41 9.19
N ALA A 52 6.25 -6.52 10.44
CA ALA A 52 7.58 -7.04 10.76
C ALA A 52 7.80 -8.42 10.13
N GLY A 53 8.99 -8.67 9.63
CA GLY A 53 9.36 -9.94 8.99
C GLY A 53 8.71 -10.19 7.62
N SER A 54 7.90 -9.26 7.09
CA SER A 54 7.20 -9.46 5.81
C SER A 54 8.09 -9.34 4.57
N ILE A 55 9.28 -8.77 4.70
CA ILE A 55 10.27 -8.73 3.60
C ILE A 55 11.26 -9.88 3.79
N ARG A 56 11.03 -10.99 3.08
CA ARG A 56 11.89 -12.18 3.12
C ARG A 56 12.38 -12.53 1.73
N GLY A 57 13.67 -12.35 1.48
CA GLY A 57 14.31 -12.74 0.23
C GLY A 57 14.16 -11.77 -0.92
N GLY A 58 13.39 -10.70 -0.79
CA GLY A 58 13.28 -9.65 -1.80
C GLY A 58 12.06 -8.77 -1.60
N PHE A 59 12.20 -7.50 -1.97
CA PHE A 59 11.11 -6.53 -2.05
C PHE A 59 10.81 -6.24 -3.52
N ARG A 60 9.56 -6.36 -3.92
CA ARG A 60 9.13 -6.10 -5.29
C ARG A 60 7.94 -5.14 -5.30
N SER A 61 8.07 -4.05 -6.04
CA SER A 61 6.98 -3.10 -6.26
C SER A 61 6.89 -2.69 -7.71
N THR A 62 5.68 -2.34 -8.18
CA THR A 62 5.48 -1.67 -9.47
C THR A 62 5.42 -0.18 -9.29
N GLU A 63 5.96 0.53 -10.28
CA GLU A 63 5.79 1.97 -10.44
C GLU A 63 4.98 2.21 -11.72
N GLN A 64 4.12 3.22 -11.72
CA GLN A 64 3.43 3.66 -12.93
C GLN A 64 4.42 4.35 -13.88
N GLY A 65 4.17 4.27 -15.21
CA GLY A 65 5.09 4.80 -16.21
C GLY A 65 5.42 6.29 -16.01
N GLU A 66 4.42 7.11 -15.67
CA GLU A 66 4.61 8.53 -15.36
C GLU A 66 5.54 8.75 -14.14
N VAL A 67 5.43 7.89 -13.12
CA VAL A 67 6.25 7.94 -11.91
C VAL A 67 7.68 7.48 -12.21
N VAL A 68 7.84 6.48 -13.07
CA VAL A 68 9.16 6.01 -13.55
C VAL A 68 9.89 7.16 -14.23
N SER A 69 9.24 7.87 -15.14
CA SER A 69 9.82 9.02 -15.82
C SER A 69 10.23 10.12 -14.84
N TYR A 70 9.39 10.42 -13.84
CA TYR A 70 9.68 11.44 -12.84
C TYR A 70 10.85 11.05 -11.90
N LYS A 71 10.84 9.83 -11.39
CA LYS A 71 11.83 9.36 -10.41
C LYS A 71 13.19 9.05 -11.02
N TYR A 72 13.22 8.58 -12.27
CA TYR A 72 14.41 8.01 -12.89
C TYR A 72 14.86 8.76 -14.16
N ALA A 73 14.28 9.94 -14.43
CA ALA A 73 14.59 10.75 -15.61
C ALA A 73 16.04 11.19 -15.72
N ASN A 74 16.70 11.39 -14.60
CA ASN A 74 18.13 11.73 -14.59
C ASN A 74 18.91 10.90 -13.57
N ARG A 75 20.22 10.82 -13.77
CA ARG A 75 21.10 9.98 -12.96
C ARG A 75 21.07 10.32 -11.48
N GLY A 76 21.01 11.60 -11.12
CA GLY A 76 21.02 12.04 -9.72
C GLY A 76 19.78 11.62 -8.97
N THR A 77 18.59 11.88 -9.54
CA THR A 77 17.33 11.46 -8.94
C THR A 77 17.18 9.94 -8.93
N ALA A 78 17.59 9.25 -9.98
CA ALA A 78 17.56 7.80 -10.04
C ALA A 78 18.42 7.17 -8.93
N HIS A 79 19.65 7.65 -8.75
CA HIS A 79 20.54 7.18 -7.69
C HIS A 79 19.94 7.38 -6.30
N TYR A 80 19.44 8.57 -6.02
CA TYR A 80 18.74 8.86 -4.76
C TYR A 80 17.54 7.94 -4.50
N GLN A 81 16.70 7.69 -5.52
CA GLN A 81 15.54 6.82 -5.37
C GLN A 81 15.92 5.36 -5.12
N VAL A 82 16.95 4.89 -5.78
CA VAL A 82 17.47 3.52 -5.57
C VAL A 82 18.09 3.38 -4.19
N GLU A 83 18.88 4.35 -3.74
CA GLU A 83 19.45 4.35 -2.38
C GLU A 83 18.38 4.41 -1.31
N LEU A 84 17.36 5.26 -1.49
CA LEU A 84 16.23 5.37 -0.57
C LEU A 84 15.46 4.04 -0.47
N LEU A 85 15.23 3.39 -1.61
CA LEU A 85 14.57 2.09 -1.65
C LEU A 85 15.40 1.03 -0.93
N ALA A 86 16.67 0.91 -1.31
CA ALA A 86 17.59 -0.09 -0.76
C ALA A 86 17.79 0.07 0.75
N SER A 87 18.03 1.30 1.21
CA SER A 87 18.21 1.59 2.64
C SER A 87 16.94 1.32 3.45
N SER A 88 15.77 1.68 2.92
CA SER A 88 14.49 1.43 3.61
C SER A 88 14.18 -0.07 3.72
N VAL A 89 14.44 -0.84 2.66
CA VAL A 89 14.30 -2.29 2.68
C VAL A 89 15.29 -2.92 3.67
N LEU A 90 16.54 -2.51 3.64
CA LEU A 90 17.56 -2.99 4.56
C LEU A 90 17.21 -2.68 6.02
N GLN A 91 16.78 -1.45 6.30
CA GLN A 91 16.32 -1.05 7.63
C GLN A 91 15.17 -1.95 8.09
N HIS A 92 14.15 -2.14 7.26
CA HIS A 92 13.02 -3.00 7.60
C HIS A 92 13.46 -4.44 7.91
N VAL A 93 14.31 -5.03 7.06
CA VAL A 93 14.81 -6.40 7.25
C VAL A 93 15.60 -6.56 8.56
N LEU A 94 16.39 -5.55 8.92
CA LEU A 94 17.27 -5.64 10.11
C LEU A 94 16.58 -5.26 11.41
N LEU A 95 15.62 -4.31 11.38
CA LEU A 95 15.14 -3.65 12.59
C LEU A 95 13.65 -3.87 12.87
N SER A 96 12.83 -4.25 11.87
CA SER A 96 11.36 -4.25 12.02
C SER A 96 10.85 -5.15 13.16
N GLU A 97 11.45 -6.31 13.37
CA GLU A 97 11.06 -7.21 14.47
C GLU A 97 11.37 -6.60 15.83
N ARG A 98 12.56 -5.99 15.98
CA ARG A 98 12.95 -5.30 17.20
C ARG A 98 12.10 -4.07 17.47
N GLU A 99 11.86 -3.26 16.47
CA GLU A 99 11.03 -2.04 16.59
C GLU A 99 9.57 -2.41 16.91
N SER A 100 9.04 -3.42 16.24
CA SER A 100 7.68 -3.93 16.49
C SER A 100 7.47 -4.44 17.93
N ALA A 101 8.49 -5.01 18.54
CA ALA A 101 8.42 -5.49 19.92
C ALA A 101 8.36 -4.37 20.98
N LEU A 102 8.76 -3.14 20.61
CA LEU A 102 8.77 -1.98 21.49
C LEU A 102 7.46 -1.17 21.48
N VAL A 103 6.56 -1.47 20.55
CA VAL A 103 5.31 -0.70 20.37
C VAL A 103 4.15 -1.45 21.02
N PRO A 104 3.36 -0.79 21.92
CA PRO A 104 2.13 -1.37 22.47
C PRO A 104 1.09 -1.55 21.35
N LYS A 105 0.95 -2.78 20.86
CA LYS A 105 0.12 -3.08 19.68
C LYS A 105 -1.37 -2.98 19.96
N HIS A 106 -1.83 -3.43 21.11
CA HIS A 106 -3.26 -3.59 21.40
C HIS A 106 -4.05 -2.29 21.29
N GLU A 107 -3.58 -1.22 21.91
CA GLU A 107 -4.27 0.09 21.89
C GLU A 107 -4.33 0.69 20.47
N PHE A 108 -3.24 0.54 19.70
CA PHE A 108 -3.21 1.02 18.31
C PHE A 108 -4.09 0.17 17.39
N ASP A 109 -4.10 -1.13 17.58
CA ASP A 109 -4.94 -2.05 16.80
C ASP A 109 -6.43 -1.77 17.05
N GLU A 110 -6.84 -1.55 18.29
CA GLU A 110 -8.22 -1.16 18.63
C GLU A 110 -8.61 0.18 18.00
N ALA A 111 -7.73 1.18 18.08
CA ALA A 111 -7.97 2.47 17.45
C ALA A 111 -8.08 2.34 15.92
N MET A 112 -7.22 1.55 15.30
CA MET A 112 -7.26 1.31 13.84
C MET A 112 -8.50 0.52 13.42
N GLU A 113 -8.96 -0.46 14.19
CA GLU A 113 -10.22 -1.16 13.92
C GLU A 113 -11.42 -0.20 13.99
N ALA A 114 -11.46 0.68 14.99
CA ALA A 114 -12.52 1.68 15.11
C ALA A 114 -12.53 2.65 13.91
N ILE A 115 -11.37 3.20 13.54
CA ILE A 115 -11.24 4.09 12.39
C ILE A 115 -11.60 3.36 11.08
N SER A 116 -11.15 2.13 10.93
CA SER A 116 -11.46 1.28 9.77
C SER A 116 -12.96 1.05 9.63
N GLY A 117 -13.65 0.73 10.72
CA GLY A 117 -15.10 0.52 10.74
C GLY A 117 -15.88 1.76 10.31
N VAL A 118 -15.54 2.93 10.85
CA VAL A 118 -16.17 4.21 10.46
C VAL A 118 -15.89 4.54 9.00
N SER A 119 -14.63 4.37 8.56
CA SER A 119 -14.23 4.62 7.17
C SER A 119 -14.95 3.68 6.19
N TRP A 120 -15.12 2.41 6.53
CA TRP A 120 -15.86 1.44 5.74
C TRP A 120 -17.32 1.79 5.61
N THR A 121 -17.97 2.16 6.72
CA THR A 121 -19.38 2.57 6.73
C THR A 121 -19.60 3.79 5.83
N ALA A 122 -18.76 4.82 5.95
CA ALA A 122 -18.85 6.01 5.11
C ALA A 122 -18.64 5.69 3.62
N TYR A 123 -17.69 4.82 3.30
CA TYR A 123 -17.47 4.36 1.93
C TYR A 123 -18.68 3.61 1.38
N ARG A 124 -19.26 2.70 2.15
CA ARG A 124 -20.45 1.96 1.73
C ARG A 124 -21.65 2.85 1.49
N GLN A 125 -21.92 3.81 2.37
CA GLN A 125 -22.98 4.79 2.18
C GLN A 125 -22.84 5.55 0.86
N LEU A 126 -21.61 5.94 0.50
CA LEU A 126 -21.37 6.58 -0.79
C LEU A 126 -21.62 5.61 -1.97
N MET A 127 -21.06 4.40 -1.89
CA MET A 127 -21.16 3.42 -2.98
C MET A 127 -22.56 2.86 -3.19
N GLU A 128 -23.36 2.82 -2.14
CA GLU A 128 -24.76 2.35 -2.17
C GLU A 128 -25.76 3.49 -2.44
N SER A 129 -25.27 4.71 -2.68
CA SER A 129 -26.13 5.83 -3.04
C SER A 129 -26.82 5.58 -4.39
N GLU A 130 -28.14 5.69 -4.40
CA GLU A 130 -28.98 5.46 -5.58
C GLU A 130 -28.58 6.32 -6.80
N HIS A 131 -28.05 7.51 -6.55
CA HIS A 131 -27.70 8.47 -7.59
C HIS A 131 -26.22 8.47 -7.99
N LEU A 132 -25.36 7.65 -7.35
CA LEU A 132 -23.93 7.68 -7.62
C LEU A 132 -23.59 7.36 -9.07
N LEU A 133 -24.24 6.35 -9.64
CA LEU A 133 -23.99 5.94 -11.02
C LEU A 133 -24.36 7.04 -12.02
N ALA A 134 -25.56 7.62 -11.86
CA ALA A 134 -26.02 8.72 -12.69
C ALA A 134 -25.12 9.96 -12.56
N TYR A 135 -24.66 10.26 -11.34
CA TYR A 135 -23.70 11.34 -11.10
C TYR A 135 -22.37 11.07 -11.83
N LEU A 136 -21.82 9.86 -11.72
CA LEU A 136 -20.56 9.49 -12.39
C LEU A 136 -20.67 9.54 -13.91
N GLN A 137 -21.77 9.06 -14.48
CA GLN A 137 -22.02 9.13 -15.92
C GLN A 137 -22.10 10.58 -16.41
N GLY A 138 -22.83 11.44 -15.69
CA GLY A 138 -22.98 12.85 -16.11
C GLY A 138 -21.78 13.75 -15.80
N SER A 139 -20.88 13.35 -14.87
CA SER A 139 -19.74 14.17 -14.42
C SER A 139 -18.38 13.68 -14.91
N SER A 140 -18.33 12.57 -15.63
CA SER A 140 -17.07 11.98 -16.12
C SER A 140 -17.16 11.60 -17.60
N PRO A 141 -16.05 11.50 -18.33
CA PRO A 141 -16.04 11.13 -19.76
C PRO A 141 -16.20 9.61 -19.97
N LEU A 142 -16.94 8.91 -19.10
CA LEU A 142 -17.08 7.44 -19.20
C LEU A 142 -17.79 6.98 -20.48
N GLU A 143 -18.80 7.73 -20.92
CA GLU A 143 -19.54 7.44 -22.15
C GLU A 143 -18.66 7.65 -23.39
N GLU A 144 -17.86 8.72 -23.40
CA GLU A 144 -16.92 9.01 -24.48
C GLU A 144 -15.77 7.99 -24.53
N LEU A 145 -15.30 7.52 -23.36
CA LEU A 145 -14.27 6.46 -23.28
C LEU A 145 -14.77 5.13 -23.85
N ALA A 146 -16.06 4.82 -23.75
CA ALA A 146 -16.65 3.63 -24.34
C ALA A 146 -16.65 3.65 -25.88
N LEU A 147 -16.52 4.83 -26.50
CA LEU A 147 -16.39 5.00 -27.95
C LEU A 147 -14.95 4.80 -28.44
N LEU A 148 -13.98 4.83 -27.54
CA LEU A 148 -12.59 4.53 -27.88
C LEU A 148 -12.42 3.00 -27.95
N ASN A 149 -12.25 2.50 -29.15
CA ASN A 149 -11.89 1.10 -29.41
C ASN A 149 -10.44 0.87 -28.93
N ILE A 150 -10.27 0.69 -27.60
CA ILE A 150 -8.97 0.38 -26.98
C ILE A 150 -8.91 -1.11 -26.68
#